data_45c2cd8d4cd06b7a5f05a161db795124
#
_entry.id   45c2cd8d4cd06b7a5f05a161db795124
#
_cell.length_a   1.000
_cell.length_b   1.000
_cell.length_c   1.000
_cell.angle_alpha   90.00
_cell.angle_beta   90.00
_cell.angle_gamma   90.00
#
_symmetry.space_group_name_H-M   'P 1'
#
loop_
_entity.id
_entity.type
_entity.pdbx_description
1 polymer ?
#
loop_
_entity_poly.entity_id
_entity_poly.type
_entity_poly.pdbx_seq_one_letter_code
_entity_poly.pdbx_strand_id
1 'polypeptide(L)'
;MRNFELLPKMENPRIVIKKQKRTLEVFDGEKLIKTYAVALGFAPAGDKEKQGDGRTPEGEFYIFTKNDKSKFYLSLGVSYPNSEDARRGLEAKIITQTEYNAIVKAVDAKKAPPQNTYLGGDIYIHGGGAGKADWTWGCVALDNANVKELFDRIPVGTSVKIEP
;
A
#
# COMPACT_ATOMS: atom_id res chain seq x y z
N MET A 1 -27.03 8.20 11.41
CA MET A 1 -25.97 8.60 12.34
C MET A 1 -24.62 8.28 11.73
N ARG A 2 -23.77 9.28 11.57
CA ARG A 2 -22.38 9.03 11.18
C ARG A 2 -21.66 8.52 12.43
N ASN A 3 -21.20 7.29 12.37
CA ASN A 3 -20.44 6.70 13.45
C ASN A 3 -19.02 7.26 13.37
N PHE A 4 -18.70 8.24 14.22
CA PHE A 4 -17.37 8.84 14.33
C PHE A 4 -16.46 8.01 15.26
N GLU A 5 -16.76 6.73 15.42
CA GLU A 5 -15.94 5.87 16.25
C GLU A 5 -14.56 5.67 15.65
N LEU A 6 -13.54 5.81 16.47
CA LEU A 6 -12.17 5.51 16.10
C LEU A 6 -12.04 4.01 15.80
N LEU A 7 -11.07 3.68 14.95
CA LEU A 7 -10.77 2.29 14.64
C LEU A 7 -10.43 1.53 15.94
N PRO A 8 -11.16 0.44 16.26
CA PRO A 8 -10.94 -0.29 17.49
C PRO A 8 -9.66 -1.14 17.43
N LYS A 9 -9.26 -1.70 18.55
CA LYS A 9 -8.27 -2.77 18.58
C LYS A 9 -8.83 -4.00 17.88
N MET A 10 -7.98 -4.67 17.10
CA MET A 10 -8.35 -5.83 16.30
C MET A 10 -7.38 -6.98 16.57
N GLU A 11 -7.87 -8.21 16.52
CA GLU A 11 -7.06 -9.40 16.68
C GLU A 11 -6.40 -9.84 15.38
N ASN A 12 -7.09 -9.66 14.27
CA ASN A 12 -6.68 -10.15 12.96
C ASN A 12 -6.91 -9.10 11.86
N PRO A 13 -6.25 -7.92 11.96
CA PRO A 13 -6.48 -6.85 11.01
C PRO A 13 -5.96 -7.21 9.61
N ARG A 14 -6.71 -6.80 8.59
CA ARG A 14 -6.26 -6.81 7.19
C ARG A 14 -6.87 -5.64 6.44
N ILE A 15 -6.20 -5.22 5.38
CA ILE A 15 -6.59 -4.07 4.57
C ILE A 15 -6.93 -4.55 3.16
N VAL A 16 -8.02 -4.03 2.60
CA VAL A 16 -8.37 -4.19 1.18
C VAL A 16 -8.58 -2.81 0.57
N ILE A 17 -7.80 -2.48 -0.46
CA ILE A 17 -7.93 -1.23 -1.20
C ILE A 17 -8.59 -1.55 -2.53
N LYS A 18 -9.68 -0.86 -2.83
CA LYS A 18 -10.42 -0.99 -4.10
C LYS A 18 -10.22 0.28 -4.90
N LYS A 19 -9.42 0.20 -5.95
CA LYS A 19 -8.97 1.37 -6.71
C LYS A 19 -10.13 2.08 -7.41
N GLN A 20 -11.00 1.36 -8.10
CA GLN A 20 -12.15 1.96 -8.78
C GLN A 20 -13.10 2.68 -7.82
N LYS A 21 -13.27 2.13 -6.64
CA LYS A 21 -14.15 2.72 -5.61
C LYS A 21 -13.47 3.83 -4.82
N ARG A 22 -12.17 3.99 -4.93
CA ARG A 22 -11.38 4.91 -4.11
C ARG A 22 -11.62 4.68 -2.62
N THR A 23 -11.58 3.42 -2.20
CA THR A 23 -11.80 3.04 -0.79
C THR A 23 -10.66 2.18 -0.26
N LEU A 24 -10.41 2.33 1.03
CA LEU A 24 -9.58 1.44 1.83
C LEU A 24 -10.47 0.86 2.91
N GLU A 25 -10.62 -0.44 2.91
CA GLU A 25 -11.44 -1.18 3.86
C GLU A 25 -10.55 -1.89 4.88
N VAL A 26 -10.87 -1.73 6.16
CA VAL A 26 -10.20 -2.44 7.26
C VAL A 26 -11.12 -3.53 7.76
N PHE A 27 -10.60 -4.75 7.78
CA PHE A 27 -11.29 -5.94 8.29
C PHE A 27 -10.60 -6.45 9.55
N ASP A 28 -11.37 -7.04 10.44
CA ASP A 28 -10.86 -7.91 11.50
C ASP A 28 -11.31 -9.34 11.18
N GLY A 29 -10.39 -10.16 10.69
CA GLY A 29 -10.75 -11.43 10.07
C GLY A 29 -11.64 -11.21 8.84
N GLU A 30 -12.85 -11.78 8.87
CA GLU A 30 -13.84 -11.65 7.81
C GLU A 30 -14.79 -10.45 7.98
N LYS A 31 -14.74 -9.79 9.15
CA LYS A 31 -15.66 -8.71 9.49
C LYS A 31 -15.13 -7.36 9.01
N LEU A 32 -15.89 -6.66 8.18
CA LEU A 32 -15.60 -5.28 7.82
C LEU A 32 -15.81 -4.37 9.03
N ILE A 33 -14.76 -3.65 9.43
CA ILE A 33 -14.79 -2.74 10.57
C ILE A 33 -15.03 -1.30 10.12
N LYS A 34 -14.27 -0.81 9.14
CA LYS A 34 -14.38 0.57 8.69
C LYS A 34 -13.90 0.74 7.26
N THR A 35 -14.47 1.72 6.56
CA THR A 35 -14.11 2.09 5.19
C THR A 35 -13.67 3.55 5.16
N TYR A 36 -12.57 3.82 4.46
CA TYR A 36 -12.00 5.15 4.30
C TYR A 36 -11.96 5.54 2.83
N ALA A 37 -12.14 6.82 2.54
CA ALA A 37 -11.90 7.38 1.21
C ALA A 37 -10.38 7.52 0.98
N VAL A 38 -9.94 7.25 -0.25
CA VAL A 38 -8.53 7.39 -0.64
C VAL A 38 -8.37 8.12 -1.97
N ALA A 39 -7.21 8.74 -2.16
CA ALA A 39 -6.70 9.18 -3.45
C ALA A 39 -5.52 8.27 -3.84
N LEU A 40 -5.32 8.10 -5.14
CA LEU A 40 -4.35 7.16 -5.69
C LEU A 40 -3.25 7.87 -6.50
N GLY A 41 -2.41 7.08 -7.19
CA GLY A 41 -1.46 7.60 -8.15
C GLY A 41 -2.15 8.32 -9.31
N PHE A 42 -1.45 9.27 -9.92
CA PHE A 42 -2.03 10.12 -10.98
C PHE A 42 -2.42 9.34 -12.24
N ALA A 43 -1.95 8.11 -12.43
CA ALA A 43 -2.35 7.18 -13.49
C ALA A 43 -2.94 5.92 -12.85
N PRO A 44 -4.14 5.97 -12.26
CA PRO A 44 -4.63 4.91 -11.37
C PRO A 44 -5.03 3.62 -12.07
N ALA A 45 -5.33 3.67 -13.37
CA ALA A 45 -5.77 2.49 -14.12
C ALA A 45 -4.60 1.54 -14.38
N GLY A 46 -4.80 0.27 -14.07
CA GLY A 46 -3.80 -0.78 -14.29
C GLY A 46 -2.81 -0.94 -13.14
N ASP A 47 -2.10 -2.06 -13.18
CA ASP A 47 -1.09 -2.40 -12.17
C ASP A 47 0.21 -1.62 -12.40
N LYS A 48 0.88 -1.28 -11.32
CA LYS A 48 2.21 -0.66 -11.37
C LYS A 48 3.23 -1.64 -11.93
N GLU A 49 3.98 -1.19 -12.94
CA GLU A 49 4.98 -2.01 -13.62
C GLU A 49 6.42 -1.50 -13.42
N LYS A 50 6.58 -0.21 -13.21
CA LYS A 50 7.90 0.42 -13.12
C LYS A 50 7.86 1.75 -12.37
N GLN A 51 9.05 2.19 -11.96
CA GLN A 51 9.20 3.50 -11.33
C GLN A 51 8.73 4.61 -12.27
N GLY A 52 8.02 5.58 -11.70
CA GLY A 52 7.61 6.79 -12.42
C GLY A 52 6.35 6.63 -13.27
N ASP A 53 5.70 5.47 -13.30
CA ASP A 53 4.49 5.27 -14.09
C ASP A 53 3.22 5.89 -13.48
N GLY A 54 3.30 6.38 -12.26
CA GLY A 54 2.18 7.03 -11.57
C GLY A 54 1.05 6.09 -11.18
N ARG A 55 1.27 4.79 -11.29
CA ARG A 55 0.26 3.77 -10.98
C ARG A 55 0.39 3.32 -9.53
N THR A 56 -0.76 3.11 -8.89
CA THR A 56 -0.83 2.37 -7.63
C THR A 56 -0.84 0.88 -7.94
N PRO A 57 0.03 0.08 -7.30
CA PRO A 57 0.12 -1.35 -7.61
C PRO A 57 -1.16 -2.11 -7.27
N GLU A 58 -1.34 -3.25 -7.91
CA GLU A 58 -2.41 -4.22 -7.64
C GLU A 58 -1.78 -5.53 -7.20
N GLY A 59 -2.44 -6.27 -6.34
CA GLY A 59 -1.98 -7.56 -5.84
C GLY A 59 -1.99 -7.67 -4.33
N GLU A 60 -1.21 -8.61 -3.83
CA GLU A 60 -1.13 -8.91 -2.41
C GLU A 60 0.22 -8.45 -1.85
N PHE A 61 0.13 -7.71 -0.75
CA PHE A 61 1.26 -7.09 -0.07
C PHE A 61 1.09 -7.21 1.44
N TYR A 62 2.01 -6.63 2.18
CA TYR A 62 1.93 -6.49 3.64
C TYR A 62 2.53 -5.13 4.03
N ILE A 63 2.21 -4.68 5.24
CA ILE A 63 2.85 -3.49 5.81
C ILE A 63 4.24 -3.90 6.31
N PHE A 64 5.29 -3.30 5.76
CA PHE A 64 6.66 -3.64 6.14
C PHE A 64 7.30 -2.63 7.09
N THR A 65 6.74 -1.42 7.19
CA THR A 65 7.26 -0.36 8.06
C THR A 65 6.18 0.67 8.37
N LYS A 66 6.41 1.44 9.43
CA LYS A 66 5.61 2.62 9.79
C LYS A 66 6.55 3.79 10.03
N ASN A 67 6.19 4.99 9.55
CA ASN A 67 7.01 6.18 9.67
C ASN A 67 6.18 7.36 10.20
N ASP A 68 6.55 7.87 11.36
CA ASP A 68 5.90 9.01 12.01
C ASP A 68 6.52 10.37 11.60
N LYS A 69 7.52 10.34 10.73
CA LYS A 69 8.22 11.52 10.21
C LYS A 69 8.07 11.68 8.70
N SER A 70 6.97 11.16 8.16
CA SER A 70 6.65 11.28 6.74
C SER A 70 6.37 12.74 6.37
N LYS A 71 6.71 13.13 5.14
CA LYS A 71 6.33 14.43 4.55
C LYS A 71 4.81 14.63 4.52
N PHE A 72 4.05 13.55 4.54
CA PHE A 72 2.59 13.53 4.48
C PHE A 72 2.01 13.06 5.81
N TYR A 73 2.56 13.53 6.90
CA TYR A 73 2.16 13.29 8.28
C TYR A 73 2.59 11.90 8.77
N LEU A 74 1.76 10.88 8.64
CA LEU A 74 2.05 9.50 9.03
C LEU A 74 2.00 8.60 7.82
N SER A 75 2.79 7.54 7.81
CA SER A 75 2.78 6.59 6.70
C SER A 75 3.01 5.15 7.13
N LEU A 76 2.38 4.24 6.38
CA LEU A 76 2.56 2.80 6.49
C LEU A 76 3.09 2.29 5.15
N GLY A 77 4.25 1.65 5.15
CA GLY A 77 4.89 1.16 3.93
C GLY A 77 4.27 -0.14 3.44
N VAL A 78 3.85 -0.14 2.17
CA VAL A 78 3.32 -1.31 1.48
C VAL A 78 4.46 -2.04 0.76
N SER A 79 4.52 -3.35 0.89
CA SER A 79 5.65 -4.20 0.44
C SER A 79 5.72 -4.40 -1.08
N TYR A 80 5.60 -3.33 -1.85
CA TYR A 80 5.85 -3.32 -3.29
C TYR A 80 7.36 -3.17 -3.55
N PRO A 81 7.96 -3.86 -4.53
CA PRO A 81 7.38 -4.86 -5.41
C PRO A 81 7.21 -6.23 -4.74
N ASN A 82 6.16 -6.97 -5.13
CA ASN A 82 5.97 -8.35 -4.70
C ASN A 82 6.65 -9.34 -5.66
N SER A 83 6.51 -10.65 -5.39
CA SER A 83 7.15 -11.68 -6.20
C SER A 83 6.60 -11.74 -7.64
N GLU A 84 5.32 -11.44 -7.83
CA GLU A 84 4.72 -11.39 -9.16
C GLU A 84 5.23 -10.20 -9.97
N ASP A 85 5.37 -9.04 -9.33
CA ASP A 85 5.99 -7.86 -9.94
C ASP A 85 7.43 -8.16 -10.36
N ALA A 86 8.17 -8.85 -9.49
CA ALA A 86 9.55 -9.24 -9.75
C ALA A 86 9.66 -10.22 -10.93
N ARG A 87 8.75 -11.19 -11.01
CA ARG A 87 8.71 -12.15 -12.14
C ARG A 87 8.48 -11.42 -13.46
N ARG A 88 7.49 -10.54 -13.52
CA ARG A 88 7.21 -9.75 -14.73
C ARG A 88 8.38 -8.84 -15.09
N GLY A 89 9.00 -8.21 -14.09
CA GLY A 89 10.15 -7.35 -14.31
C GLY A 89 11.37 -8.10 -14.85
N LEU A 90 11.61 -9.32 -14.36
CA LEU A 90 12.68 -10.18 -14.86
C LEU A 90 12.42 -10.61 -16.31
N GLU A 91 11.20 -11.07 -16.62
CA GLU A 91 10.80 -11.46 -17.97
C GLU A 91 10.93 -10.29 -18.95
N ALA A 92 10.54 -9.09 -18.53
CA ALA A 92 10.65 -7.87 -19.34
C ALA A 92 12.06 -7.27 -19.37
N LYS A 93 13.02 -7.88 -18.66
CA LYS A 93 14.42 -7.41 -18.54
C LYS A 93 14.53 -6.01 -17.91
N ILE A 94 13.59 -5.65 -17.07
CA ILE A 94 13.60 -4.40 -16.29
C ILE A 94 14.50 -4.54 -15.07
N ILE A 95 14.57 -5.76 -14.49
CA ILE A 95 15.43 -6.07 -13.36
C ILE A 95 16.35 -7.25 -13.67
N THR A 96 17.42 -7.36 -12.91
CA THR A 96 18.38 -8.45 -13.01
C THR A 96 17.92 -9.68 -12.22
N GLN A 97 18.54 -10.83 -12.49
CA GLN A 97 18.28 -12.05 -11.71
C GLN A 97 18.62 -11.84 -10.22
N THR A 98 19.69 -11.10 -9.92
CA THR A 98 20.10 -10.78 -8.55
C THR A 98 19.03 -9.96 -7.85
N GLU A 99 18.49 -8.95 -8.50
CA GLU A 99 17.38 -8.12 -7.98
C GLU A 99 16.12 -8.95 -7.75
N TYR A 100 15.76 -9.79 -8.71
CA TYR A 100 14.65 -10.73 -8.56
C TYR A 100 14.80 -11.61 -7.31
N ASN A 101 15.97 -12.24 -7.16
CA ASN A 101 16.24 -13.12 -6.02
C ASN A 101 16.15 -12.38 -4.69
N ALA A 102 16.64 -11.14 -4.64
CA ALA A 102 16.57 -10.30 -3.44
C ALA A 102 15.13 -9.94 -3.07
N ILE A 103 14.29 -9.61 -4.06
CA ILE A 103 12.88 -9.30 -3.85
C ILE A 103 12.14 -10.52 -3.30
N VAL A 104 12.27 -11.67 -3.95
CA VAL A 104 11.59 -12.91 -3.55
C VAL A 104 11.99 -13.31 -2.14
N LYS A 105 13.28 -13.25 -1.82
CA LYS A 105 13.80 -13.56 -0.48
C LYS A 105 13.17 -12.67 0.59
N ALA A 106 13.10 -11.36 0.34
CA ALA A 106 12.52 -10.40 1.28
C ALA A 106 11.02 -10.66 1.48
N VAL A 107 10.29 -10.88 0.39
CA VAL A 107 8.84 -11.16 0.42
C VAL A 107 8.55 -12.46 1.20
N ASP A 108 9.30 -13.52 0.93
CA ASP A 108 9.13 -14.80 1.63
C ASP A 108 9.39 -14.67 3.13
N ALA A 109 10.31 -13.80 3.52
CA ALA A 109 10.65 -13.53 4.92
C ALA A 109 9.78 -12.41 5.54
N LYS A 110 8.86 -11.81 4.79
CA LYS A 110 8.05 -10.64 5.19
C LYS A 110 8.90 -9.47 5.69
N LYS A 111 10.01 -9.22 5.01
CA LYS A 111 10.91 -8.09 5.24
C LYS A 111 10.70 -7.01 4.19
N ALA A 112 11.41 -5.90 4.32
CA ALA A 112 11.39 -4.83 3.32
C ALA A 112 11.97 -5.31 1.99
N PRO A 113 11.21 -5.38 0.90
CA PRO A 113 11.78 -5.68 -0.40
C PRO A 113 12.65 -4.52 -0.88
N PRO A 114 13.66 -4.77 -1.74
CA PRO A 114 14.45 -3.70 -2.35
C PRO A 114 13.54 -2.63 -2.97
N GLN A 115 13.79 -1.37 -2.64
CA GLN A 115 12.97 -0.22 -3.05
C GLN A 115 13.60 0.58 -4.20
N ASN A 116 14.80 0.22 -4.61
CA ASN A 116 15.62 1.00 -5.51
C ASN A 116 15.90 0.32 -6.85
N THR A 117 15.09 -0.65 -7.25
CA THR A 117 15.15 -1.23 -8.59
C THR A 117 14.33 -0.40 -9.57
N TYR A 118 14.42 -0.71 -10.87
CA TYR A 118 13.60 -0.05 -11.89
C TYR A 118 12.09 -0.32 -11.75
N LEU A 119 11.70 -1.32 -10.97
CA LEU A 119 10.30 -1.52 -10.62
C LEU A 119 9.77 -0.40 -9.73
N GLY A 120 10.66 0.28 -9.02
CA GLY A 120 10.32 1.31 -8.07
C GLY A 120 10.09 0.77 -6.67
N GLY A 121 9.55 1.60 -5.83
CA GLY A 121 9.29 1.34 -4.42
C GLY A 121 8.57 2.54 -3.83
N ASP A 122 8.73 2.73 -2.54
CA ASP A 122 8.17 3.87 -1.81
C ASP A 122 6.65 4.01 -1.99
N ILE A 123 5.95 2.88 -1.99
CA ILE A 123 4.50 2.85 -1.97
C ILE A 123 4.05 2.84 -0.51
N TYR A 124 3.40 3.93 -0.11
CA TYR A 124 2.92 4.13 1.26
C TYR A 124 1.44 4.44 1.29
N ILE A 125 0.81 4.05 2.38
CA ILE A 125 -0.48 4.60 2.80
C ILE A 125 -0.13 5.78 3.69
N HIS A 126 -0.52 7.01 3.31
CA HIS A 126 -0.09 8.23 4.00
C HIS A 126 -1.18 9.28 4.07
N GLY A 127 -0.92 10.35 4.81
CA GLY A 127 -1.82 11.50 4.92
C GLY A 127 -1.72 12.46 3.73
N GLY A 128 -2.25 13.65 3.88
CA GLY A 128 -2.23 14.72 2.88
C GLY A 128 -3.56 14.94 2.17
N GLY A 129 -4.50 14.02 2.30
CA GLY A 129 -5.88 14.18 1.86
C GLY A 129 -6.33 13.26 0.75
N ALA A 130 -7.61 12.87 0.84
CA ALA A 130 -8.30 11.99 -0.11
C ALA A 130 -9.42 12.71 -0.89
N GLY A 131 -9.68 13.98 -0.59
CA GLY A 131 -10.85 14.71 -1.10
C GLY A 131 -10.70 15.33 -2.48
N LYS A 132 -9.58 15.10 -3.18
CA LYS A 132 -9.26 15.68 -4.49
C LYS A 132 -8.93 14.57 -5.50
N ALA A 133 -8.52 14.97 -6.71
CA ALA A 133 -8.08 14.03 -7.74
C ALA A 133 -6.92 13.15 -7.26
N ASP A 134 -6.66 12.05 -7.96
CA ASP A 134 -5.52 11.18 -7.72
C ASP A 134 -4.23 11.98 -7.97
N TRP A 135 -3.49 12.25 -6.90
CA TRP A 135 -2.40 13.24 -6.93
C TRP A 135 -1.04 12.66 -6.60
N THR A 136 -0.99 11.40 -6.19
CA THR A 136 0.27 10.78 -5.75
C THR A 136 1.06 10.20 -6.92
N TRP A 137 2.26 9.73 -6.64
CA TRP A 137 3.09 9.00 -7.61
C TRP A 137 2.89 7.48 -7.54
N GLY A 138 1.82 7.03 -6.88
CA GLY A 138 1.47 5.61 -6.72
C GLY A 138 1.04 5.25 -5.30
N CYS A 139 1.29 6.12 -4.34
CA CYS A 139 0.85 5.95 -2.96
C CYS A 139 -0.68 6.04 -2.82
N VAL A 140 -1.15 5.62 -1.66
CA VAL A 140 -2.56 5.69 -1.27
C VAL A 140 -2.69 6.75 -0.19
N ALA A 141 -3.34 7.87 -0.53
CA ALA A 141 -3.46 9.02 0.37
C ALA A 141 -4.82 9.02 1.08
N LEU A 142 -4.79 9.30 2.38
CA LEU A 142 -5.96 9.49 3.22
C LEU A 142 -5.94 10.89 3.85
N ASP A 143 -7.07 11.29 4.41
CA ASP A 143 -7.11 12.46 5.28
C ASP A 143 -6.28 12.16 6.55
N ASN A 144 -5.67 13.19 7.12
CA ASN A 144 -4.74 13.02 8.24
C ASN A 144 -5.37 12.31 9.44
N ALA A 145 -6.60 12.64 9.78
CA ALA A 145 -7.32 12.00 10.89
C ALA A 145 -7.49 10.49 10.64
N ASN A 146 -7.71 10.10 9.39
CA ASN A 146 -7.94 8.71 9.00
C ASN A 146 -6.64 7.89 9.00
N VAL A 147 -5.56 8.43 8.45
CA VAL A 147 -4.27 7.71 8.46
C VAL A 147 -3.75 7.54 9.89
N LYS A 148 -4.08 8.48 10.80
CA LYS A 148 -3.72 8.32 12.22
C LYS A 148 -4.40 7.12 12.84
N GLU A 149 -5.67 6.88 12.54
CA GLU A 149 -6.38 5.68 13.04
C GLU A 149 -5.67 4.40 12.58
N LEU A 150 -5.31 4.34 11.29
CA LEU A 150 -4.57 3.18 10.75
C LEU A 150 -3.21 3.03 11.41
N PHE A 151 -2.47 4.13 11.53
CA PHE A 151 -1.14 4.12 12.14
C PHE A 151 -1.17 3.58 13.56
N ASP A 152 -2.18 3.95 14.34
CA ASP A 152 -2.31 3.55 15.74
C ASP A 152 -2.76 2.08 15.90
N ARG A 153 -3.44 1.50 14.90
CA ARG A 153 -4.10 0.18 15.03
C ARG A 153 -3.57 -0.90 14.12
N ILE A 154 -2.89 -0.55 13.04
CA ILE A 154 -2.38 -1.51 12.06
C ILE A 154 -0.91 -1.84 12.37
N PRO A 155 -0.61 -3.07 12.78
CA PRO A 155 0.78 -3.47 13.02
C PRO A 155 1.53 -3.76 11.72
N VAL A 156 2.86 -3.68 11.79
CA VAL A 156 3.75 -4.21 10.74
C VAL A 156 3.44 -5.70 10.56
N GLY A 157 3.43 -6.16 9.31
CA GLY A 157 3.06 -7.53 8.95
C GLY A 157 1.60 -7.69 8.51
N THR A 158 0.77 -6.68 8.71
CA THR A 158 -0.65 -6.73 8.31
C THR A 158 -0.77 -6.90 6.79
N SER A 159 -1.62 -7.83 6.36
CA SER A 159 -1.92 -8.09 4.95
C SER A 159 -2.62 -6.90 4.30
N VAL A 160 -2.20 -6.56 3.09
CA VAL A 160 -2.79 -5.51 2.26
C VAL A 160 -3.08 -6.09 0.88
N LYS A 161 -4.34 -6.11 0.48
CA LYS A 161 -4.74 -6.47 -0.88
C LYS A 161 -5.17 -5.21 -1.62
N ILE A 162 -4.63 -4.99 -2.81
CA ILE A 162 -5.02 -3.87 -3.67
C ILE A 162 -5.67 -4.44 -4.94
N GLU A 163 -6.93 -4.11 -5.13
CA GLU A 163 -7.75 -4.57 -6.25
C GLU A 163 -7.95 -3.44 -7.27
N PRO A 164 -8.18 -3.78 -8.58
CA PRO A 164 -8.55 -2.80 -9.60
C PRO A 164 -9.73 -1.92 -9.23
#